data_3fb1016f07c8aabf14fa630401efe704
#
_entry.id   3fb1016f07c8aabf14fa630401efe704
#
_cell.length_a   1.000
_cell.length_b   1.000
_cell.length_c   1.000
_cell.angle_alpha   90.00
_cell.angle_beta   90.00
_cell.angle_gamma   90.00
#
_symmetry.space_group_name_H-M   'P 1'
#
loop_
_entity.id
_entity.type
_entity.pdbx_description
1 polymer ?
#
loop_
_entity_poly.entity_id
_entity_poly.type
_entity_poly.pdbx_seq_one_letter_code
_entity_poly.pdbx_strand_id
1 'polypeptide(L)'
;MIKDILMHPFLVSVLVLAIAFVLKVLVDKLARNRAEKKEKDIRYITHNIKHFINFVMVLSLLFVWSTEIQNFALSIAAFAVAIVLATREFIQCVIGFFYLVTTRPFRVGDWIQVGDYFGEVAETDWVKTTMHEIDMHTYQFSRKTIYIPNNKLITSSIKNLNYVKRFVTHHFTIVRRESFNPYVIHDELVNQAKLYCEEFHDLATRYNSMIERKLDAKISGPA
;
A
#
# COMPACT_ATOMS: atom_id res chain seq x y z
N MET A 1 4.30 -1.08 51.39
CA MET A 1 5.54 -0.27 51.28
C MET A 1 6.81 -1.13 51.38
N ILE A 2 7.08 -1.88 52.49
CA ILE A 2 8.28 -2.74 52.57
C ILE A 2 8.19 -3.95 51.61
N LYS A 3 7.01 -4.55 51.46
CA LYS A 3 6.76 -5.67 50.54
C LYS A 3 6.96 -5.28 49.06
N ASP A 4 6.56 -4.10 48.70
CA ASP A 4 6.68 -3.56 47.33
C ASP A 4 8.14 -3.23 46.99
N ILE A 5 8.90 -2.77 47.99
CA ILE A 5 10.34 -2.50 47.81
C ILE A 5 11.12 -3.83 47.68
N LEU A 6 10.74 -4.87 48.43
CA LEU A 6 11.41 -6.18 48.38
C LEU A 6 11.10 -6.97 47.10
N MET A 7 9.98 -6.69 46.47
CA MET A 7 9.56 -7.30 45.19
C MET A 7 9.97 -6.49 43.94
N HIS A 8 10.73 -5.41 44.13
CA HIS A 8 11.21 -4.67 42.98
C HIS A 8 12.15 -5.55 42.14
N PRO A 9 11.91 -5.70 40.80
CA PRO A 9 12.66 -6.63 39.95
C PRO A 9 14.17 -6.44 40.04
N PHE A 10 14.62 -5.23 40.25
CA PHE A 10 16.03 -4.91 40.44
C PHE A 10 16.63 -5.56 41.69
N LEU A 11 15.96 -5.48 42.86
CA LEU A 11 16.43 -6.08 44.09
C LEU A 11 16.44 -7.60 44.03
N VAL A 12 15.38 -8.19 43.46
CA VAL A 12 15.31 -9.63 43.23
C VAL A 12 16.41 -10.10 42.28
N SER A 13 16.73 -9.31 41.22
CA SER A 13 17.83 -9.63 40.31
C SER A 13 19.19 -9.64 41.04
N VAL A 14 19.45 -8.64 41.90
CA VAL A 14 20.68 -8.60 42.71
C VAL A 14 20.78 -9.81 43.63
N LEU A 15 19.68 -10.21 44.23
CA LEU A 15 19.63 -11.39 45.12
C LEU A 15 19.89 -12.68 44.33
N VAL A 16 19.29 -12.85 43.14
CA VAL A 16 19.55 -13.99 42.24
C VAL A 16 21.03 -14.08 41.87
N LEU A 17 21.63 -12.93 41.49
CA LEU A 17 23.04 -12.85 41.16
C LEU A 17 23.94 -13.22 42.35
N ALA A 18 23.62 -12.72 43.56
CA ALA A 18 24.35 -13.03 44.78
C ALA A 18 24.26 -14.52 45.10
N ILE A 19 23.08 -15.14 45.03
CA ILE A 19 22.89 -16.57 45.25
C ILE A 19 23.70 -17.39 44.23
N ALA A 20 23.62 -17.03 42.94
CA ALA A 20 24.37 -17.72 41.88
C ALA A 20 25.89 -17.62 42.13
N PHE A 21 26.37 -16.47 42.55
CA PHE A 21 27.79 -16.26 42.90
C PHE A 21 28.21 -17.15 44.09
N VAL A 22 27.44 -17.16 45.18
CA VAL A 22 27.70 -18.01 46.38
C VAL A 22 27.71 -19.48 45.98
N LEU A 23 26.75 -19.94 45.17
CA LEU A 23 26.70 -21.32 44.69
C LEU A 23 27.95 -21.69 43.89
N LYS A 24 28.44 -20.81 43.01
CA LYS A 24 29.68 -21.05 42.24
C LYS A 24 30.92 -21.17 43.16
N VAL A 25 31.03 -20.27 44.15
CA VAL A 25 32.13 -20.33 45.11
C VAL A 25 32.07 -21.62 45.96
N LEU A 26 30.88 -22.05 46.36
CA LEU A 26 30.66 -23.32 47.09
C LEU A 26 31.06 -24.53 46.23
N VAL A 27 30.64 -24.55 44.95
CA VAL A 27 31.02 -25.61 43.99
C VAL A 27 32.55 -25.68 43.85
N ASP A 28 33.22 -24.54 43.71
CA ASP A 28 34.69 -24.50 43.63
C ASP A 28 35.37 -25.00 44.88
N LYS A 29 34.89 -24.61 46.08
CA LYS A 29 35.44 -25.05 47.35
C LYS A 29 35.25 -26.56 47.54
N LEU A 30 34.05 -27.08 47.21
CA LEU A 30 33.77 -28.53 47.31
C LEU A 30 34.58 -29.33 46.28
N ALA A 31 34.78 -28.80 45.09
CA ALA A 31 35.60 -29.44 44.06
C ALA A 31 37.07 -29.53 44.48
N ARG A 32 37.63 -28.46 45.06
CA ARG A 32 39.00 -28.46 45.58
C ARG A 32 39.19 -29.48 46.70
N ASN A 33 38.29 -29.51 47.69
CA ASN A 33 38.36 -30.46 48.82
C ASN A 33 38.20 -31.92 48.37
N ARG A 34 37.52 -32.20 47.26
CA ARG A 34 37.39 -33.56 46.70
C ARG A 34 38.56 -33.95 45.80
N ALA A 35 39.15 -32.97 45.09
CA ALA A 35 40.32 -33.20 44.26
C ALA A 35 41.53 -33.61 45.05
N GLU A 36 41.70 -33.09 46.29
CA GLU A 36 42.79 -33.53 47.24
C GLU A 36 42.60 -34.94 47.72
N LYS A 37 41.40 -35.53 47.74
CA LYS A 37 41.11 -36.87 48.27
C LYS A 37 41.02 -37.98 47.18
N LYS A 38 40.91 -37.67 45.88
CA LYS A 38 40.80 -38.67 44.85
C LYS A 38 41.42 -38.09 43.53
N GLU A 39 42.41 -38.77 42.97
CA GLU A 39 43.06 -38.48 41.69
C GLU A 39 42.16 -38.54 40.45
N LYS A 40 40.91 -38.27 40.57
CA LYS A 40 39.97 -38.26 39.44
C LYS A 40 39.77 -36.84 38.91
N ASP A 41 39.79 -36.71 37.61
CA ASP A 41 39.60 -35.47 36.86
C ASP A 41 38.17 -34.90 37.06
N ILE A 42 37.95 -34.17 38.17
CA ILE A 42 36.67 -33.58 38.57
C ILE A 42 36.40 -32.27 37.81
N ARG A 43 37.36 -31.81 36.98
CA ARG A 43 37.26 -30.53 36.28
C ARG A 43 36.07 -30.46 35.33
N TYR A 44 35.80 -31.53 34.58
CA TYR A 44 34.68 -31.61 33.66
C TYR A 44 33.31 -31.48 34.34
N ILE A 45 33.14 -32.17 35.47
CA ILE A 45 31.91 -32.14 36.26
C ILE A 45 31.68 -30.75 36.84
N THR A 46 32.73 -30.13 37.39
CA THR A 46 32.65 -28.78 37.96
C THR A 46 32.29 -27.73 36.92
N HIS A 47 32.83 -27.88 35.70
CA HIS A 47 32.53 -26.99 34.58
C HIS A 47 31.05 -27.07 34.15
N ASN A 48 30.56 -28.30 34.02
CA ASN A 48 29.16 -28.52 33.65
C ASN A 48 28.17 -27.98 34.71
N ILE A 49 28.48 -28.18 36.02
CA ILE A 49 27.65 -27.63 37.10
C ILE A 49 27.62 -26.10 37.04
N LYS A 50 28.74 -25.43 36.76
CA LYS A 50 28.78 -23.98 36.62
C LYS A 50 27.98 -23.48 35.42
N HIS A 51 28.01 -24.18 34.30
CA HIS A 51 27.17 -23.88 33.17
C HIS A 51 25.70 -24.03 33.48
N PHE A 52 25.34 -25.10 34.21
CA PHE A 52 23.96 -25.29 34.66
C PHE A 52 23.50 -24.16 35.60
N ILE A 53 24.36 -23.77 36.58
CA ILE A 53 24.05 -22.61 37.44
C ILE A 53 23.85 -21.33 36.60
N ASN A 54 24.70 -21.10 35.60
CA ASN A 54 24.53 -19.94 34.72
C ASN A 54 23.21 -20.01 33.95
N PHE A 55 22.87 -21.16 33.42
CA PHE A 55 21.62 -21.37 32.72
C PHE A 55 20.39 -21.08 33.58
N VAL A 56 20.36 -21.66 34.80
CA VAL A 56 19.29 -21.41 35.78
C VAL A 56 19.24 -19.94 36.19
N MET A 57 20.39 -19.29 36.38
CA MET A 57 20.48 -17.86 36.69
C MET A 57 19.85 -17.02 35.60
N VAL A 58 20.18 -17.27 34.31
CA VAL A 58 19.61 -16.54 33.18
C VAL A 58 18.10 -16.74 33.07
N LEU A 59 17.61 -17.98 33.23
CA LEU A 59 16.18 -18.27 33.26
C LEU A 59 15.47 -17.55 34.40
N SER A 60 16.07 -17.54 35.59
CA SER A 60 15.51 -16.84 36.75
C SER A 60 15.42 -15.33 36.52
N LEU A 61 16.43 -14.71 35.89
CA LEU A 61 16.41 -13.30 35.54
C LEU A 61 15.33 -13.00 34.49
N LEU A 62 15.20 -13.83 33.46
CA LEU A 62 14.13 -13.67 32.46
C LEU A 62 12.75 -13.77 33.11
N PHE A 63 12.57 -14.68 34.09
CA PHE A 63 11.31 -14.81 34.80
C PHE A 63 11.02 -13.58 35.68
N VAL A 64 12.02 -13.07 36.40
CA VAL A 64 11.90 -11.86 37.24
C VAL A 64 11.50 -10.65 36.39
N TRP A 65 12.08 -10.51 35.21
CA TRP A 65 11.81 -9.37 34.30
C TRP A 65 10.65 -9.61 33.31
N SER A 66 9.99 -10.77 33.38
CA SER A 66 8.96 -11.14 32.41
C SER A 66 7.81 -10.13 32.35
N THR A 67 7.36 -9.60 33.48
CA THR A 67 6.29 -8.60 33.54
C THR A 67 6.73 -7.27 32.93
N GLU A 68 7.95 -6.82 33.23
CA GLU A 68 8.50 -5.59 32.69
C GLU A 68 8.72 -5.69 31.18
N ILE A 69 9.23 -6.82 30.70
CA ILE A 69 9.40 -7.13 29.28
C ILE A 69 8.04 -7.13 28.58
N GLN A 70 7.01 -7.75 29.18
CA GLN A 70 5.65 -7.75 28.63
C GLN A 70 5.07 -6.34 28.53
N ASN A 71 5.16 -5.55 29.60
CA ASN A 71 4.68 -4.17 29.61
C ASN A 71 5.39 -3.30 28.58
N PHE A 72 6.70 -3.47 28.46
CA PHE A 72 7.51 -2.78 27.45
C PHE A 72 7.11 -3.20 26.03
N ALA A 73 6.94 -4.51 25.79
CA ALA A 73 6.50 -5.03 24.51
C ALA A 73 5.09 -4.51 24.11
N LEU A 74 4.16 -4.45 25.09
CA LEU A 74 2.82 -3.88 24.88
C LEU A 74 2.89 -2.38 24.55
N SER A 75 3.77 -1.63 25.23
CA SER A 75 3.97 -0.21 24.96
C SER A 75 4.50 0.02 23.54
N ILE A 76 5.49 -0.77 23.10
CA ILE A 76 6.01 -0.72 21.73
C ILE A 76 4.93 -1.10 20.74
N ALA A 77 4.16 -2.15 21.01
CA ALA A 77 3.07 -2.58 20.12
C ALA A 77 2.01 -1.48 19.98
N ALA A 78 1.61 -0.84 21.06
CA ALA A 78 0.66 0.28 21.04
C ALA A 78 1.19 1.46 20.23
N PHE A 79 2.46 1.81 20.40
CA PHE A 79 3.12 2.87 19.62
C PHE A 79 3.23 2.51 18.14
N ALA A 80 3.58 1.26 17.81
CA ALA A 80 3.63 0.79 16.43
C ALA A 80 2.26 0.85 15.75
N VAL A 81 1.19 0.44 16.45
CA VAL A 81 -0.20 0.56 15.95
C VAL A 81 -0.56 2.02 15.69
N ALA A 82 -0.20 2.93 16.61
CA ALA A 82 -0.47 4.37 16.43
C ALA A 82 0.23 4.93 15.18
N ILE A 83 1.50 4.56 14.94
CA ILE A 83 2.22 4.95 13.72
C ILE A 83 1.56 4.41 12.47
N VAL A 84 1.20 3.10 12.47
CA VAL A 84 0.55 2.47 11.31
C VAL A 84 -0.78 3.16 11.00
N LEU A 85 -1.59 3.48 12.02
CA LEU A 85 -2.84 4.20 11.83
C LEU A 85 -2.61 5.63 11.30
N ALA A 86 -1.62 6.34 11.82
CA ALA A 86 -1.29 7.69 11.38
C ALA A 86 -0.77 7.73 9.93
N THR A 87 -0.08 6.69 9.47
CA THR A 87 0.53 6.62 8.13
C THR A 87 -0.29 5.81 7.13
N ARG A 88 -1.45 5.30 7.53
CA ARG A 88 -2.29 4.39 6.74
C ARG A 88 -2.58 4.91 5.33
N GLU A 89 -3.00 6.16 5.21
CA GLU A 89 -3.37 6.74 3.92
C GLU A 89 -2.17 6.86 2.99
N PHE A 90 -1.02 7.24 3.53
CA PHE A 90 0.22 7.31 2.78
C PHE A 90 0.63 5.93 2.25
N ILE A 91 0.60 4.90 3.11
CA ILE A 91 0.91 3.52 2.72
C ILE A 91 -0.04 3.04 1.63
N GLN A 92 -1.34 3.35 1.74
CA GLN A 92 -2.33 3.01 0.72
C GLN A 92 -2.06 3.70 -0.61
N CYS A 93 -1.56 4.95 -0.62
CA CYS A 93 -1.18 5.62 -1.86
C CYS A 93 0.02 4.94 -2.54
N VAL A 94 1.03 4.53 -1.77
CA VAL A 94 2.20 3.81 -2.29
C VAL A 94 1.78 2.45 -2.88
N ILE A 95 0.93 1.70 -2.18
CA ILE A 95 0.36 0.45 -2.70
C ILE A 95 -0.44 0.73 -3.98
N GLY A 96 -1.19 1.83 -4.00
CA GLY A 96 -1.93 2.31 -5.18
C GLY A 96 -1.03 2.54 -6.38
N PHE A 97 0.08 3.17 -6.19
CA PHE A 97 1.07 3.37 -7.25
C PHE A 97 1.54 2.03 -7.85
N PHE A 98 1.93 1.06 -7.00
CA PHE A 98 2.35 -0.27 -7.48
C PHE A 98 1.23 -0.99 -8.25
N TYR A 99 -0.01 -0.87 -7.78
CA TYR A 99 -1.18 -1.40 -8.48
C TYR A 99 -1.31 -0.76 -9.88
N LEU A 100 -1.27 0.58 -9.98
CA LEU A 100 -1.41 1.31 -11.23
C LEU A 100 -0.30 0.96 -12.23
N VAL A 101 0.95 0.86 -11.76
CA VAL A 101 2.11 0.51 -12.62
C VAL A 101 2.01 -0.93 -13.14
N THR A 102 1.49 -1.86 -12.31
CA THR A 102 1.39 -3.28 -12.66
C THR A 102 0.21 -3.56 -13.58
N THR A 103 -0.99 -3.05 -13.23
CA THR A 103 -2.23 -3.32 -13.99
C THR A 103 -2.41 -2.42 -15.19
N ARG A 104 -1.81 -1.23 -15.15
CA ARG A 104 -1.87 -0.19 -16.19
C ARG A 104 -3.29 0.08 -16.72
N PRO A 105 -4.24 0.43 -15.85
CA PRO A 105 -5.61 0.72 -16.27
C PRO A 105 -5.68 1.93 -17.21
N PHE A 106 -4.70 2.81 -17.13
CA PHE A 106 -4.50 3.97 -18.02
C PHE A 106 -3.00 4.26 -18.19
N ARG A 107 -2.66 5.16 -19.08
CA ARG A 107 -1.30 5.65 -19.35
C ARG A 107 -1.27 7.17 -19.27
N VAL A 108 -0.08 7.74 -19.16
CA VAL A 108 0.12 9.20 -19.34
C VAL A 108 -0.36 9.60 -20.75
N GLY A 109 -1.16 10.66 -20.82
CA GLY A 109 -1.84 11.11 -22.03
C GLY A 109 -3.22 10.49 -22.26
N ASP A 110 -3.66 9.52 -21.46
CA ASP A 110 -5.02 9.00 -21.55
C ASP A 110 -6.02 9.95 -20.90
N TRP A 111 -7.19 10.04 -21.49
CA TRP A 111 -8.34 10.75 -20.92
C TRP A 111 -9.12 9.78 -20.04
N ILE A 112 -9.19 10.09 -18.76
CA ILE A 112 -9.87 9.24 -17.78
C ILE A 112 -10.91 10.02 -17.00
N GLN A 113 -11.95 9.31 -16.59
CA GLN A 113 -12.93 9.80 -15.63
C GLN A 113 -12.85 8.99 -14.35
N VAL A 114 -12.67 9.69 -13.23
CA VAL A 114 -12.62 9.12 -11.88
C VAL A 114 -13.64 9.85 -11.02
N GLY A 115 -14.78 9.21 -10.75
CA GLY A 115 -15.92 9.89 -10.14
C GLY A 115 -16.37 11.09 -10.97
N ASP A 116 -16.38 12.27 -10.37
CA ASP A 116 -16.77 13.52 -11.03
C ASP A 116 -15.63 14.22 -11.77
N TYR A 117 -14.40 13.72 -11.64
CA TYR A 117 -13.23 14.30 -12.26
C TYR A 117 -12.99 13.69 -13.64
N PHE A 118 -12.84 14.55 -14.64
CA PHE A 118 -12.54 14.18 -16.00
C PHE A 118 -11.33 14.96 -16.50
N GLY A 119 -10.37 14.28 -17.12
CA GLY A 119 -9.16 14.94 -17.61
C GLY A 119 -8.13 14.00 -18.20
N GLU A 120 -7.06 14.59 -18.69
CA GLU A 120 -5.90 13.90 -19.25
C GLU A 120 -4.87 13.62 -18.14
N VAL A 121 -4.39 12.40 -18.06
CA VAL A 121 -3.33 12.00 -17.12
C VAL A 121 -2.01 12.63 -17.55
N ALA A 122 -1.48 13.53 -16.72
CA ALA A 122 -0.20 14.18 -16.94
C ALA A 122 0.97 13.34 -16.38
N GLU A 123 0.83 12.85 -15.17
CA GLU A 123 1.86 12.05 -14.51
C GLU A 123 1.26 11.20 -13.38
N THR A 124 1.99 10.17 -12.97
CA THR A 124 1.64 9.33 -11.82
C THR A 124 2.87 9.16 -10.94
N ASP A 125 2.79 9.70 -9.72
CA ASP A 125 3.82 9.62 -8.69
C ASP A 125 3.46 8.54 -7.64
N TRP A 126 4.34 8.34 -6.66
CA TRP A 126 4.17 7.37 -5.57
C TRP A 126 2.93 7.61 -4.72
N VAL A 127 2.47 8.86 -4.60
CA VAL A 127 1.37 9.25 -3.70
C VAL A 127 0.14 9.69 -4.47
N LYS A 128 0.32 10.35 -5.62
CA LYS A 128 -0.74 11.01 -6.38
C LYS A 128 -0.61 10.75 -7.88
N THR A 129 -1.71 10.87 -8.56
CA THR A 129 -1.79 11.00 -10.02
C THR A 129 -2.27 12.41 -10.34
N THR A 130 -1.57 13.09 -11.24
CA THR A 130 -1.87 14.45 -11.71
C THR A 130 -2.62 14.39 -13.02
N MET A 131 -3.70 15.14 -13.13
CA MET A 131 -4.51 15.23 -14.34
C MET A 131 -4.72 16.69 -14.73
N HIS A 132 -4.75 16.96 -16.03
CA HIS A 132 -5.25 18.22 -16.58
C HIS A 132 -6.76 18.11 -16.79
N GLU A 133 -7.52 18.96 -16.12
CA GLU A 133 -8.98 18.94 -16.20
C GLU A 133 -9.46 19.28 -17.61
N ILE A 134 -10.42 18.49 -18.09
CA ILE A 134 -11.12 18.70 -19.34
C ILE A 134 -12.60 18.88 -19.04
N ASP A 135 -13.21 19.88 -19.62
CA ASP A 135 -14.66 20.10 -19.52
C ASP A 135 -15.41 19.00 -20.29
N MET A 136 -16.34 18.31 -19.62
CA MET A 136 -17.10 17.20 -20.22
C MET A 136 -18.05 17.64 -21.36
N HIS A 137 -18.44 18.91 -21.40
CA HIS A 137 -19.39 19.42 -22.39
C HIS A 137 -18.69 19.95 -23.62
N THR A 138 -17.58 20.67 -23.43
CA THR A 138 -16.84 21.31 -24.50
C THR A 138 -15.63 20.52 -24.99
N TYR A 139 -15.17 19.51 -24.21
CA TYR A 139 -13.95 18.74 -24.42
C TYR A 139 -12.69 19.61 -24.53
N GLN A 140 -12.72 20.79 -23.92
CA GLN A 140 -11.59 21.70 -23.88
C GLN A 140 -10.89 21.65 -22.51
N PHE A 141 -9.59 21.89 -22.52
CA PHE A 141 -8.83 22.00 -21.29
C PHE A 141 -9.30 23.20 -20.47
N SER A 142 -9.72 22.97 -19.24
CA SER A 142 -10.17 24.01 -18.31
C SER A 142 -9.02 24.85 -17.73
N ARG A 143 -7.77 24.50 -18.03
CA ARG A 143 -6.53 25.07 -17.46
C ARG A 143 -6.38 24.81 -15.96
N LYS A 144 -7.14 23.89 -15.39
CA LYS A 144 -7.01 23.46 -14.01
C LYS A 144 -6.28 22.12 -13.94
N THR A 145 -5.55 21.93 -12.85
CA THR A 145 -4.86 20.67 -12.57
C THR A 145 -5.55 20.00 -11.40
N ILE A 146 -5.82 18.71 -11.52
CA ILE A 146 -6.44 17.88 -10.50
C ILE A 146 -5.38 16.94 -9.95
N TYR A 147 -5.26 16.88 -8.62
CA TYR A 147 -4.39 15.95 -7.93
C TYR A 147 -5.24 14.89 -7.24
N ILE A 148 -5.13 13.64 -7.67
CA ILE A 148 -5.88 12.52 -7.10
C ILE A 148 -4.91 11.62 -6.34
N PRO A 149 -5.10 11.43 -5.02
CA PRO A 149 -4.33 10.45 -4.27
C PRO A 149 -4.52 9.05 -4.82
N ASN A 150 -3.44 8.27 -4.96
CA ASN A 150 -3.49 6.95 -5.59
C ASN A 150 -4.39 5.93 -4.86
N ASN A 151 -4.61 6.09 -3.54
CA ASN A 151 -5.57 5.27 -2.79
C ASN A 151 -7.01 5.42 -3.30
N LYS A 152 -7.39 6.62 -3.78
CA LYS A 152 -8.71 6.85 -4.40
C LYS A 152 -8.83 6.11 -5.73
N LEU A 153 -7.77 6.02 -6.51
CA LEU A 153 -7.78 5.34 -7.80
C LEU A 153 -7.97 3.81 -7.67
N ILE A 154 -7.57 3.22 -6.54
CA ILE A 154 -7.83 1.79 -6.28
C ILE A 154 -9.30 1.55 -5.90
N THR A 155 -9.90 2.48 -5.16
CA THR A 155 -11.23 2.32 -4.56
C THR A 155 -12.35 2.86 -5.43
N SER A 156 -12.03 3.64 -6.46
CA SER A 156 -12.99 4.25 -7.38
C SER A 156 -13.02 3.54 -8.73
N SER A 157 -14.15 3.60 -9.42
CA SER A 157 -14.21 3.16 -10.81
C SER A 157 -13.48 4.15 -11.71
N ILE A 158 -12.61 3.63 -12.55
CA ILE A 158 -11.87 4.42 -13.55
C ILE A 158 -12.47 4.10 -14.92
N LYS A 159 -12.97 5.12 -15.62
CA LYS A 159 -13.38 5.00 -17.02
C LYS A 159 -12.25 5.57 -17.89
N ASN A 160 -11.60 4.73 -18.66
CA ASN A 160 -10.61 5.17 -19.64
C ASN A 160 -11.31 5.38 -20.99
N LEU A 161 -11.35 6.63 -21.45
CA LEU A 161 -12.01 7.00 -22.70
C LEU A 161 -11.10 6.78 -23.92
N ASN A 162 -9.79 6.69 -23.71
CA ASN A 162 -8.81 6.45 -24.78
C ASN A 162 -8.45 4.96 -24.95
N TYR A 163 -9.30 4.04 -24.48
CA TYR A 163 -9.05 2.60 -24.54
C TYR A 163 -8.63 2.10 -25.93
N VAL A 164 -9.10 2.78 -26.98
CA VAL A 164 -8.80 2.43 -28.38
C VAL A 164 -7.86 3.46 -29.04
N LYS A 165 -7.23 4.35 -28.28
CA LYS A 165 -6.28 5.39 -28.74
C LYS A 165 -6.88 6.48 -29.67
N ARG A 166 -7.01 7.69 -29.15
CA ARG A 166 -7.21 8.96 -29.82
C ARG A 166 -8.63 9.38 -30.21
N PHE A 167 -9.67 8.55 -30.05
CA PHE A 167 -11.04 8.97 -30.39
C PHE A 167 -11.95 8.85 -29.17
N VAL A 168 -12.72 9.89 -28.95
CA VAL A 168 -13.76 9.93 -27.91
C VAL A 168 -15.10 10.17 -28.62
N THR A 169 -16.10 9.35 -28.25
CA THR A 169 -17.46 9.59 -28.78
C THR A 169 -18.03 10.85 -28.14
N HIS A 170 -18.35 11.81 -28.97
CA HIS A 170 -18.96 13.04 -28.50
C HIS A 170 -20.42 13.10 -28.94
N HIS A 171 -21.29 13.43 -28.00
CA HIS A 171 -22.71 13.64 -28.25
C HIS A 171 -23.02 15.14 -28.12
N PHE A 172 -23.58 15.74 -29.13
CA PHE A 172 -24.05 17.12 -29.08
C PHE A 172 -25.51 17.20 -29.44
N THR A 173 -26.22 18.14 -28.84
CA THR A 173 -27.64 18.35 -29.08
C THR A 173 -27.84 19.73 -29.68
N ILE A 174 -28.46 19.76 -30.85
CA ILE A 174 -28.83 21.01 -31.51
C ILE A 174 -30.26 21.35 -31.10
N VAL A 175 -30.43 22.47 -30.40
CA VAL A 175 -31.76 22.96 -29.99
C VAL A 175 -32.14 24.15 -30.85
N ARG A 176 -33.28 24.06 -31.53
CA ARG A 176 -33.83 25.13 -32.36
C ARG A 176 -35.20 25.58 -31.81
N ARG A 177 -35.47 26.87 -31.86
CA ARG A 177 -36.73 27.46 -31.32
C ARG A 177 -37.92 27.46 -32.26
N GLU A 178 -37.68 27.24 -33.56
CA GLU A 178 -38.73 27.27 -34.59
C GLU A 178 -39.28 25.87 -34.86
N SER A 179 -40.58 25.77 -35.13
CA SER A 179 -41.22 24.53 -35.55
C SER A 179 -40.77 24.16 -36.96
N PHE A 180 -39.97 23.14 -37.10
CA PHE A 180 -39.56 22.58 -38.38
C PHE A 180 -39.67 21.06 -38.35
N ASN A 181 -39.76 20.44 -39.51
CA ASN A 181 -39.76 18.99 -39.61
C ASN A 181 -38.32 18.48 -39.43
N PRO A 182 -38.00 17.77 -38.32
CA PRO A 182 -36.64 17.31 -38.03
C PRO A 182 -36.14 16.31 -39.10
N TYR A 183 -37.03 15.56 -39.75
CA TYR A 183 -36.62 14.57 -40.75
C TYR A 183 -36.08 15.19 -42.03
N VAL A 184 -36.55 16.40 -42.41
CA VAL A 184 -36.06 17.10 -43.61
C VAL A 184 -34.65 17.63 -43.43
N ILE A 185 -34.31 18.06 -42.21
CA ILE A 185 -32.98 18.61 -41.90
C ILE A 185 -31.97 17.52 -41.53
N HIS A 186 -32.46 16.37 -41.07
CA HIS A 186 -31.59 15.25 -40.68
C HIS A 186 -30.62 14.86 -41.81
N ASP A 187 -31.14 14.62 -43.01
CA ASP A 187 -30.32 14.18 -44.12
C ASP A 187 -29.31 15.24 -44.55
N GLU A 188 -29.70 16.51 -44.50
CA GLU A 188 -28.80 17.64 -44.81
C GLU A 188 -27.70 17.76 -43.77
N LEU A 189 -28.03 17.65 -42.44
CA LEU A 189 -27.07 17.67 -41.37
C LEU A 189 -26.10 16.50 -41.44
N VAL A 190 -26.60 15.30 -41.75
CA VAL A 190 -25.76 14.09 -41.90
C VAL A 190 -24.81 14.27 -43.09
N ASN A 191 -25.30 14.80 -44.24
CA ASN A 191 -24.47 15.04 -45.41
C ASN A 191 -23.38 16.09 -45.13
N GLN A 192 -23.73 17.19 -44.47
CA GLN A 192 -22.77 18.22 -44.08
C GLN A 192 -21.75 17.65 -43.06
N ALA A 193 -22.19 16.88 -42.08
CA ALA A 193 -21.29 16.23 -41.14
C ALA A 193 -20.32 15.25 -41.83
N LYS A 194 -20.81 14.45 -42.78
CA LYS A 194 -19.95 13.56 -43.58
C LYS A 194 -18.90 14.34 -44.38
N LEU A 195 -19.27 15.46 -44.97
CA LEU A 195 -18.37 16.32 -45.74
C LEU A 195 -17.25 16.89 -44.85
N TYR A 196 -17.58 17.34 -43.63
CA TYR A 196 -16.58 17.81 -42.66
C TYR A 196 -15.71 16.67 -42.09
N CYS A 197 -16.21 15.42 -42.03
CA CYS A 197 -15.48 14.28 -41.55
C CYS A 197 -14.73 13.50 -42.62
N GLU A 198 -14.82 13.89 -43.89
CA GLU A 198 -14.23 13.18 -45.03
C GLU A 198 -12.70 13.03 -44.89
N GLU A 199 -12.03 14.06 -44.39
CA GLU A 199 -10.58 14.05 -44.13
C GLU A 199 -10.18 12.97 -43.14
N PHE A 200 -11.07 12.60 -42.21
CA PHE A 200 -10.81 11.62 -41.13
C PHE A 200 -11.39 10.22 -41.43
N HIS A 201 -12.07 10.04 -42.57
CA HIS A 201 -12.81 8.80 -42.90
C HIS A 201 -11.91 7.56 -42.89
N ASP A 202 -10.75 7.62 -43.54
CA ASP A 202 -9.80 6.50 -43.59
C ASP A 202 -9.27 6.14 -42.20
N LEU A 203 -9.05 7.16 -41.38
CA LEU A 203 -8.57 7.00 -40.04
C LEU A 203 -9.65 6.36 -39.15
N ALA A 204 -10.90 6.83 -39.26
CA ALA A 204 -12.06 6.28 -38.56
C ALA A 204 -12.31 4.82 -38.94
N THR A 205 -12.24 4.47 -40.22
CA THR A 205 -12.42 3.11 -40.72
C THR A 205 -11.35 2.15 -40.17
N ARG A 206 -10.09 2.56 -40.14
CA ARG A 206 -9.00 1.77 -39.52
C ARG A 206 -9.24 1.56 -38.03
N TYR A 207 -9.74 2.55 -37.30
CA TYR A 207 -10.05 2.44 -35.89
C TYR A 207 -11.24 1.52 -35.63
N ASN A 208 -12.33 1.64 -36.41
CA ASN A 208 -13.47 0.75 -36.29
C ASN A 208 -13.05 -0.71 -36.49
N SER A 209 -12.23 -1.02 -37.47
CA SER A 209 -11.74 -2.36 -37.72
C SER A 209 -10.86 -2.90 -36.58
N MET A 210 -10.09 -2.04 -35.90
CA MET A 210 -9.33 -2.40 -34.71
C MET A 210 -10.24 -2.66 -33.50
N ILE A 211 -11.29 -1.85 -33.30
CA ILE A 211 -12.26 -2.01 -32.23
C ILE A 211 -13.04 -3.30 -32.43
N GLU A 212 -13.58 -3.56 -33.62
CA GLU A 212 -14.31 -4.78 -33.96
C GLU A 212 -13.48 -6.03 -33.69
N ARG A 213 -12.19 -6.01 -34.06
CA ARG A 213 -11.28 -7.13 -33.80
C ARG A 213 -11.00 -7.33 -32.31
N LYS A 214 -11.02 -6.26 -31.51
CA LYS A 214 -10.69 -6.31 -30.08
C LYS A 214 -11.90 -6.68 -29.21
N LEU A 215 -13.09 -6.27 -29.63
CA LEU A 215 -14.34 -6.51 -28.90
C LEU A 215 -15.10 -7.75 -29.42
N ASP A 216 -14.65 -8.36 -30.52
CA ASP A 216 -15.34 -9.43 -31.23
C ASP A 216 -16.83 -9.10 -31.52
N ALA A 217 -17.09 -7.80 -31.76
CA ALA A 217 -18.40 -7.24 -31.97
C ALA A 217 -18.36 -6.30 -33.18
N LYS A 218 -19.31 -6.47 -34.12
CA LYS A 218 -19.50 -5.50 -35.19
C LYS A 218 -20.02 -4.18 -34.60
N ILE A 219 -19.26 -3.12 -34.74
CA ILE A 219 -19.77 -1.78 -34.50
C ILE A 219 -20.44 -1.33 -35.78
N SER A 220 -21.74 -0.99 -35.69
CA SER A 220 -22.42 -0.32 -36.80
C SER A 220 -21.59 0.92 -37.12
N GLY A 221 -20.93 0.88 -38.29
CA GLY A 221 -20.14 2.00 -38.79
C GLY A 221 -20.97 3.28 -38.82
N PRO A 222 -20.33 4.43 -38.88
CA PRO A 222 -21.04 5.69 -39.08
C PRO A 222 -21.89 5.55 -40.37
N ALA A 223 -23.19 5.64 -40.13
CA ALA A 223 -24.15 5.68 -41.22
C ALA A 223 -23.91 6.94 -42.09
#